data_7a76822569a08a05fa6fc6efa7740b5b
#
_entry.id   7a76822569a08a05fa6fc6efa7740b5b
#
_cell.length_a   1.000
_cell.length_b   1.000
_cell.length_c   1.000
_cell.angle_alpha   90.00
_cell.angle_beta   90.00
_cell.angle_gamma   90.00
#
_symmetry.space_group_name_H-M   'P 1'
#
loop_
_entity.id
_entity.type
_entity.pdbx_description
1 polymer ?
#
loop_
_entity_poly.entity_id
_entity_poly.type
_entity_poly.pdbx_seq_one_letter_code
_entity_poly.pdbx_strand_id
1 'polypeptide(L)'
;SSQVFLTEEDFIMDKFLEFLEGKLGPIAYKLNANRYLSAIKEGFFGAMSLLIIGSMFLLVANLPIPGYADFMAGVFGADWTQFFMVPFDMTMNIMTIFVMIGMAKDLCKTYGIDDVAGIIYALVGFLILTPSILSTDNAAGIPMGNLSASGLFLGMMSTVLAVEIVRFVLGRGWTIKMPDSVPANVARSFDALIPGLFVILVFDILKLIFAIEIGH
;
A
#
# COMPACT_ATOMS: atom_id res chain seq x y z
N SER A 1 -49.85 22.85 -1.03
CA SER A 1 -49.65 21.84 0.01
C SER A 1 -49.49 20.50 -0.64
N SER A 2 -48.25 20.15 -1.00
CA SER A 2 -47.92 18.81 -1.53
C SER A 2 -47.51 17.97 -0.33
N GLN A 3 -48.44 17.14 0.17
CA GLN A 3 -48.07 16.05 1.06
C GLN A 3 -47.37 14.97 0.21
N VAL A 4 -46.09 14.82 0.42
CA VAL A 4 -45.31 13.70 -0.10
C VAL A 4 -45.80 12.47 0.66
N PHE A 5 -46.57 11.61 0.02
CA PHE A 5 -46.90 10.28 0.52
C PHE A 5 -45.61 9.46 0.48
N LEU A 6 -45.01 9.29 1.65
CA LEU A 6 -43.94 8.31 1.82
C LEU A 6 -44.53 6.92 1.53
N THR A 7 -43.94 6.21 0.60
CA THR A 7 -44.39 4.83 0.29
C THR A 7 -43.91 3.90 1.41
N GLU A 8 -44.55 2.71 1.54
CA GLU A 8 -44.06 1.71 2.52
C GLU A 8 -42.59 1.35 2.29
N GLU A 9 -42.13 1.41 1.02
CA GLU A 9 -40.72 1.21 0.66
C GLU A 9 -39.80 2.28 1.22
N ASP A 10 -40.22 3.57 1.18
CA ASP A 10 -39.45 4.68 1.75
C ASP A 10 -39.33 4.52 3.27
N PHE A 11 -40.40 4.10 3.94
CA PHE A 11 -40.39 3.88 5.39
C PHE A 11 -39.53 2.69 5.81
N ILE A 12 -39.50 1.60 5.03
CA ILE A 12 -38.63 0.45 5.28
C ILE A 12 -37.17 0.84 5.03
N MET A 13 -36.92 1.62 3.98
CA MET A 13 -35.58 2.12 3.67
C MET A 13 -35.05 3.04 4.76
N ASP A 14 -35.86 3.97 5.25
CA ASP A 14 -35.48 4.89 6.33
C ASP A 14 -35.17 4.12 7.63
N LYS A 15 -36.00 3.14 8.01
CA LYS A 15 -35.72 2.28 9.17
C LYS A 15 -34.46 1.44 9.01
N PHE A 16 -34.20 0.96 7.79
CA PHE A 16 -33.00 0.21 7.50
C PHE A 16 -31.75 1.11 7.59
N LEU A 17 -31.83 2.33 7.06
CA LEU A 17 -30.75 3.31 7.17
C LEU A 17 -30.52 3.72 8.63
N GLU A 18 -31.57 4.00 9.40
CA GLU A 18 -31.46 4.33 10.82
C GLU A 18 -30.85 3.18 11.65
N PHE A 19 -31.22 1.93 11.35
CA PHE A 19 -30.61 0.75 11.97
C PHE A 19 -29.13 0.61 11.58
N LEU A 20 -28.78 0.84 10.30
CA LEU A 20 -27.41 0.82 9.84
C LEU A 20 -26.59 1.93 10.50
N GLU A 21 -27.08 3.17 10.52
CA GLU A 21 -26.41 4.29 11.15
C GLU A 21 -26.26 4.08 12.66
N GLY A 22 -27.29 3.60 13.34
CA GLY A 22 -27.27 3.33 14.77
C GLY A 22 -26.29 2.23 15.19
N LYS A 23 -26.14 1.17 14.40
CA LYS A 23 -25.21 0.07 14.69
C LYS A 23 -23.84 0.23 14.04
N LEU A 24 -23.79 0.69 12.80
CA LEU A 24 -22.52 0.84 12.07
C LEU A 24 -21.82 2.16 12.40
N GLY A 25 -22.56 3.22 12.72
CA GLY A 25 -21.99 4.51 13.09
C GLY A 25 -20.96 4.43 14.21
N PRO A 26 -21.25 3.82 15.37
CA PRO A 26 -20.29 3.66 16.46
C PRO A 26 -19.09 2.78 16.09
N ILE A 27 -19.30 1.76 15.23
CA ILE A 27 -18.24 0.89 14.74
C ILE A 27 -17.36 1.67 13.76
N ALA A 28 -17.94 2.37 12.82
CA ALA A 28 -17.22 3.22 11.86
C ALA A 28 -16.43 4.32 12.57
N TYR A 29 -16.99 4.93 13.62
CA TYR A 29 -16.29 5.90 14.45
C TYR A 29 -15.08 5.28 15.16
N LYS A 30 -15.23 4.11 15.79
CA LYS A 30 -14.13 3.40 16.44
C LYS A 30 -13.05 2.96 15.45
N LEU A 31 -13.44 2.53 14.26
CA LEU A 31 -12.50 2.16 13.19
C LEU A 31 -11.72 3.38 12.70
N ASN A 32 -12.39 4.52 12.49
CA ASN A 32 -11.73 5.77 12.08
C ASN A 32 -10.88 6.38 13.20
N ALA A 33 -11.21 6.13 14.47
CA ALA A 33 -10.41 6.57 15.60
C ALA A 33 -9.13 5.72 15.79
N ASN A 34 -9.06 4.53 15.20
CA ASN A 34 -7.86 3.70 15.24
C ASN A 34 -6.91 4.11 14.11
N ARG A 35 -5.75 4.67 14.49
CA ARG A 35 -4.73 5.19 13.56
C ARG A 35 -4.25 4.16 12.53
N TYR A 36 -4.14 2.90 12.89
CA TYR A 36 -3.70 1.84 11.96
C TYR A 36 -4.76 1.51 10.93
N LEU A 37 -6.02 1.43 11.35
CA LEU A 37 -7.14 1.19 10.44
C LEU A 37 -7.39 2.41 9.53
N SER A 38 -7.23 3.62 10.06
CA SER A 38 -7.25 4.85 9.24
C SER A 38 -6.15 4.82 8.19
N ALA A 39 -4.92 4.47 8.57
CA ALA A 39 -3.81 4.40 7.64
C ALA A 39 -4.01 3.34 6.54
N ILE A 40 -4.53 2.16 6.89
CA ILE A 40 -4.88 1.13 5.90
C ILE A 40 -5.89 1.68 4.90
N LYS A 41 -6.96 2.31 5.38
CA LYS A 41 -7.99 2.94 4.54
C LYS A 41 -7.38 3.99 3.60
N GLU A 42 -6.55 4.90 4.11
CA GLU A 42 -5.89 5.93 3.31
C GLU A 42 -4.90 5.32 2.29
N GLY A 43 -4.24 4.22 2.64
CA GLY A 43 -3.40 3.47 1.72
C GLY A 43 -4.18 2.95 0.50
N PHE A 44 -5.32 2.33 0.73
CA PHE A 44 -6.19 1.85 -0.36
C PHE A 44 -6.80 3.00 -1.17
N PHE A 45 -7.27 4.07 -0.54
CA PHE A 45 -7.81 5.23 -1.25
C PHE A 45 -6.74 5.92 -2.11
N GLY A 46 -5.50 6.02 -1.60
CA GLY A 46 -4.39 6.56 -2.38
C GLY A 46 -4.06 5.75 -3.64
N ALA A 47 -4.21 4.42 -3.56
CA ALA A 47 -3.95 3.53 -4.69
C ALA A 47 -5.15 3.41 -5.66
N MET A 48 -6.37 3.73 -5.21
CA MET A 48 -7.61 3.42 -5.92
C MET A 48 -7.65 3.89 -7.38
N SER A 49 -7.30 5.14 -7.64
CA SER A 49 -7.32 5.69 -9.01
C SER A 49 -6.39 4.93 -9.95
N LEU A 50 -5.22 4.54 -9.47
CA LEU A 50 -4.23 3.81 -10.23
C LEU A 50 -4.71 2.38 -10.52
N LEU A 51 -5.34 1.74 -9.52
CA LEU A 51 -5.93 0.40 -9.67
C LEU A 51 -7.10 0.40 -10.67
N ILE A 52 -7.94 1.44 -10.65
CA ILE A 52 -9.02 1.59 -11.64
C ILE A 52 -8.43 1.72 -13.04
N ILE A 53 -7.42 2.56 -13.24
CA ILE A 53 -6.75 2.72 -14.54
C ILE A 53 -6.18 1.38 -15.01
N GLY A 54 -5.47 0.66 -14.14
CA GLY A 54 -4.91 -0.66 -14.48
C GLY A 54 -5.99 -1.67 -14.90
N SER A 55 -7.12 -1.70 -14.18
CA SER A 55 -8.22 -2.60 -14.51
C SER A 55 -8.89 -2.28 -15.86
N MET A 56 -8.88 -1.02 -16.30
CA MET A 56 -9.36 -0.65 -17.64
C MET A 56 -8.50 -1.25 -18.74
N PHE A 57 -7.17 -1.29 -18.56
CA PHE A 57 -6.27 -1.94 -19.51
C PHE A 57 -6.52 -3.45 -19.60
N LEU A 58 -6.74 -4.10 -18.45
CA LEU A 58 -7.12 -5.51 -18.41
C LEU A 58 -8.43 -5.78 -19.14
N LEU A 59 -9.41 -4.89 -18.95
CA LEU A 59 -10.71 -5.00 -19.64
C LEU A 59 -10.53 -4.95 -21.15
N VAL A 60 -9.76 -3.97 -21.66
CA VAL A 60 -9.48 -3.82 -23.09
C VAL A 60 -8.74 -5.04 -23.64
N ALA A 61 -7.77 -5.59 -22.89
CA ALA A 61 -7.05 -6.79 -23.30
C ALA A 61 -7.92 -8.05 -23.40
N ASN A 62 -9.03 -8.11 -22.67
CA ASN A 62 -9.85 -9.31 -22.53
C ASN A 62 -11.34 -9.09 -22.88
N LEU A 63 -11.68 -8.15 -23.76
CA LEU A 63 -13.06 -7.90 -24.15
C LEU A 63 -13.67 -9.15 -24.84
N PRO A 64 -14.77 -9.71 -24.30
CA PRO A 64 -15.38 -10.94 -24.82
C PRO A 64 -16.32 -10.66 -26.01
N ILE A 65 -15.80 -9.98 -27.05
CA ILE A 65 -16.54 -9.65 -28.26
C ILE A 65 -16.02 -10.55 -29.38
N PRO A 66 -16.92 -11.31 -30.08
CA PRO A 66 -16.50 -12.14 -31.22
C PRO A 66 -15.76 -11.33 -32.29
N GLY A 67 -14.59 -11.79 -32.73
CA GLY A 67 -13.77 -11.12 -33.73
C GLY A 67 -12.92 -9.94 -33.19
N TYR A 68 -13.07 -9.55 -31.93
CA TYR A 68 -12.30 -8.45 -31.34
C TYR A 68 -10.79 -8.75 -31.33
N ALA A 69 -10.39 -9.94 -30.89
CA ALA A 69 -9.00 -10.33 -30.82
C ALA A 69 -8.33 -10.33 -32.21
N ASP A 70 -9.03 -10.82 -33.23
CA ASP A 70 -8.54 -10.83 -34.62
C ASP A 70 -8.41 -9.40 -35.18
N PHE A 71 -9.38 -8.54 -34.88
CA PHE A 71 -9.33 -7.13 -35.27
C PHE A 71 -8.14 -6.44 -34.63
N MET A 72 -7.94 -6.61 -33.29
CA MET A 72 -6.83 -6.01 -32.58
C MET A 72 -5.47 -6.54 -33.05
N ALA A 73 -5.36 -7.83 -33.32
CA ALA A 73 -4.17 -8.44 -33.89
C ALA A 73 -3.86 -7.89 -35.29
N GLY A 74 -4.89 -7.59 -36.08
CA GLY A 74 -4.74 -6.96 -37.40
C GLY A 74 -4.23 -5.51 -37.34
N VAL A 75 -4.57 -4.77 -36.27
CA VAL A 75 -4.19 -3.36 -36.09
C VAL A 75 -2.84 -3.21 -35.39
N PHE A 76 -2.61 -3.96 -34.30
CA PHE A 76 -1.46 -3.81 -33.39
C PHE A 76 -0.43 -4.96 -33.50
N GLY A 77 -0.72 -5.98 -34.30
CA GLY A 77 0.11 -7.17 -34.41
C GLY A 77 -0.27 -8.30 -33.46
N ALA A 78 0.38 -9.47 -33.60
CA ALA A 78 0.04 -10.68 -32.84
C ALA A 78 0.21 -10.53 -31.32
N ASP A 79 1.16 -9.71 -30.90
CA ASP A 79 1.50 -9.50 -29.48
C ASP A 79 0.75 -8.33 -28.83
N TRP A 80 -0.32 -7.83 -29.46
CA TRP A 80 -1.08 -6.66 -28.99
C TRP A 80 -1.53 -6.77 -27.53
N THR A 81 -1.86 -7.98 -27.06
CA THR A 81 -2.33 -8.21 -25.69
C THR A 81 -1.25 -7.81 -24.68
N GLN A 82 0.03 -8.10 -24.96
CA GLN A 82 1.12 -7.74 -24.05
C GLN A 82 1.23 -6.21 -23.89
N PHE A 83 0.99 -5.45 -24.95
CA PHE A 83 1.01 -4.00 -24.91
C PHE A 83 -0.01 -3.45 -23.90
N PHE A 84 -1.20 -4.03 -23.78
CA PHE A 84 -2.22 -3.63 -22.82
C PHE A 84 -2.03 -4.26 -21.45
N MET A 85 -1.33 -5.40 -21.35
CA MET A 85 -1.06 -6.06 -20.06
C MET A 85 0.04 -5.35 -19.26
N VAL A 86 1.01 -4.69 -19.89
CA VAL A 86 2.08 -3.97 -19.17
C VAL A 86 1.54 -2.91 -18.18
N PRO A 87 0.61 -2.00 -18.54
CA PRO A 87 0.02 -1.07 -17.59
C PRO A 87 -0.75 -1.77 -16.45
N PHE A 88 -1.43 -2.88 -16.72
CA PHE A 88 -2.07 -3.69 -15.70
C PHE A 88 -1.05 -4.27 -14.73
N ASP A 89 0.03 -4.87 -15.23
CA ASP A 89 1.10 -5.45 -14.41
C ASP A 89 1.77 -4.39 -13.52
N MET A 90 2.01 -3.19 -14.08
CA MET A 90 2.65 -2.07 -13.36
C MET A 90 1.69 -1.33 -12.43
N THR A 91 0.47 -1.74 -12.31
CA THR A 91 -0.52 -1.19 -11.38
C THR A 91 -1.05 -2.24 -10.41
N MET A 92 -1.77 -3.25 -10.92
CA MET A 92 -2.43 -4.27 -10.10
C MET A 92 -1.44 -5.27 -9.51
N ASN A 93 -0.44 -5.71 -10.28
CA ASN A 93 0.52 -6.72 -9.82
C ASN A 93 1.62 -6.17 -8.91
N ILE A 94 1.67 -4.84 -8.69
CA ILE A 94 2.54 -4.21 -7.69
C ILE A 94 1.75 -3.32 -6.72
N MET A 95 0.45 -3.58 -6.56
CA MET A 95 -0.46 -2.75 -5.77
C MET A 95 -0.04 -2.60 -4.30
N THR A 96 0.63 -3.58 -3.73
CA THR A 96 1.13 -3.53 -2.35
C THR A 96 2.01 -2.31 -2.13
N ILE A 97 2.89 -1.99 -3.08
CA ILE A 97 3.78 -0.82 -2.98
C ILE A 97 2.98 0.47 -2.86
N PHE A 98 1.94 0.65 -3.67
CA PHE A 98 1.12 1.87 -3.65
C PHE A 98 0.31 2.01 -2.36
N VAL A 99 -0.26 0.90 -1.88
CA VAL A 99 -0.98 0.87 -0.60
C VAL A 99 -0.04 1.20 0.55
N MET A 100 1.17 0.64 0.56
CA MET A 100 2.20 0.92 1.58
C MET A 100 2.61 2.39 1.61
N ILE A 101 2.79 3.01 0.45
CA ILE A 101 3.14 4.44 0.34
C ILE A 101 2.06 5.30 1.00
N GLY A 102 0.79 5.08 0.66
CA GLY A 102 -0.33 5.81 1.23
C GLY A 102 -0.47 5.59 2.73
N MET A 103 -0.33 4.35 3.19
CA MET A 103 -0.40 3.97 4.59
C MET A 103 0.75 4.56 5.43
N ALA A 104 2.00 4.47 4.93
CA ALA A 104 3.17 5.04 5.60
C ALA A 104 3.04 6.56 5.72
N LYS A 105 2.58 7.23 4.65
CA LYS A 105 2.36 8.67 4.64
C LYS A 105 1.35 9.11 5.71
N ASP A 106 0.21 8.42 5.83
CA ASP A 106 -0.81 8.75 6.82
C ASP A 106 -0.32 8.53 8.26
N LEU A 107 0.37 7.42 8.52
CA LEU A 107 0.97 7.14 9.82
C LEU A 107 2.03 8.19 10.19
N CYS A 108 2.93 8.53 9.28
CA CYS A 108 3.96 9.55 9.50
C CYS A 108 3.33 10.91 9.79
N LYS A 109 2.30 11.29 9.05
CA LYS A 109 1.54 12.53 9.30
C LYS A 109 0.91 12.52 10.69
N THR A 110 0.32 11.40 11.10
CA THR A 110 -0.31 11.24 12.41
C THR A 110 0.71 11.42 13.56
N TYR A 111 1.96 11.02 13.35
CA TYR A 111 3.03 11.11 14.34
C TYR A 111 3.91 12.35 14.21
N GLY A 112 3.71 13.19 13.20
CA GLY A 112 4.56 14.35 12.93
C GLY A 112 5.99 13.96 12.50
N ILE A 113 6.13 12.82 11.82
CA ILE A 113 7.40 12.29 11.31
C ILE A 113 7.53 12.68 9.84
N ASP A 114 8.77 12.79 9.34
CA ASP A 114 9.06 12.96 7.92
C ASP A 114 8.47 11.79 7.12
N ASP A 115 7.55 12.10 6.21
CA ASP A 115 6.81 11.09 5.44
C ASP A 115 7.70 10.38 4.42
N VAL A 116 8.66 11.07 3.81
CA VAL A 116 9.58 10.50 2.82
C VAL A 116 10.45 9.42 3.45
N ALA A 117 11.05 9.71 4.61
CA ALA A 117 11.87 8.75 5.34
C ALA A 117 11.04 7.54 5.79
N GLY A 118 9.84 7.77 6.33
CA GLY A 118 8.95 6.70 6.77
C GLY A 118 8.50 5.78 5.62
N ILE A 119 8.17 6.35 4.46
CA ILE A 119 7.82 5.58 3.25
C ILE A 119 8.99 4.71 2.79
N ILE A 120 10.18 5.30 2.66
CA ILE A 120 11.38 4.59 2.22
C ILE A 120 11.69 3.41 3.15
N TYR A 121 11.65 3.63 4.46
CA TYR A 121 11.96 2.57 5.43
C TYR A 121 10.89 1.47 5.46
N ALA A 122 9.62 1.81 5.27
CA ALA A 122 8.55 0.83 5.14
C ALA A 122 8.79 -0.08 3.92
N LEU A 123 9.12 0.53 2.77
CA LEU A 123 9.42 -0.21 1.54
C LEU A 123 10.67 -1.07 1.68
N VAL A 124 11.76 -0.53 2.23
CA VAL A 124 12.99 -1.32 2.45
C VAL A 124 12.74 -2.49 3.38
N GLY A 125 12.03 -2.27 4.50
CA GLY A 125 11.67 -3.35 5.44
C GLY A 125 10.83 -4.45 4.77
N PHE A 126 9.84 -4.08 3.98
CA PHE A 126 9.04 -5.03 3.19
C PHE A 126 9.89 -5.83 2.20
N LEU A 127 10.77 -5.16 1.46
CA LEU A 127 11.65 -5.82 0.48
C LEU A 127 12.66 -6.75 1.15
N ILE A 128 13.16 -6.43 2.35
CA ILE A 128 14.02 -7.32 3.14
C ILE A 128 13.28 -8.62 3.47
N LEU A 129 12.02 -8.55 3.89
CA LEU A 129 11.22 -9.74 4.24
C LEU A 129 10.68 -10.50 3.02
N THR A 130 10.57 -9.82 1.88
CA THR A 130 10.04 -10.44 0.66
C THR A 130 11.00 -11.49 0.12
N PRO A 131 10.54 -12.74 -0.17
CA PRO A 131 11.37 -13.75 -0.77
C PRO A 131 11.91 -13.32 -2.13
N SER A 132 13.19 -13.47 -2.35
CA SER A 132 13.84 -13.29 -3.66
C SER A 132 14.13 -14.66 -4.28
N ILE A 133 14.07 -14.73 -5.60
CA ILE A 133 14.46 -15.91 -6.36
C ILE A 133 15.68 -15.59 -7.21
N LEU A 134 16.52 -16.61 -7.41
CA LEU A 134 17.56 -16.57 -8.44
C LEU A 134 16.97 -17.11 -9.74
N SER A 135 17.09 -16.33 -10.81
CA SER A 135 16.78 -16.81 -12.17
C SER A 135 17.79 -17.88 -12.61
N THR A 136 17.47 -18.61 -13.67
CA THR A 136 18.38 -19.55 -14.33
C THR A 136 19.73 -18.94 -14.72
N ASP A 137 19.75 -17.63 -14.93
CA ASP A 137 20.97 -16.86 -15.26
C ASP A 137 21.66 -16.25 -14.02
N ASN A 138 21.33 -16.74 -12.81
CA ASN A 138 21.81 -16.20 -11.53
C ASN A 138 21.45 -14.72 -11.28
N ALA A 139 20.49 -14.17 -12.01
CA ALA A 139 19.95 -12.85 -11.72
C ALA A 139 18.98 -12.92 -10.55
N ALA A 140 19.24 -12.14 -9.48
CA ALA A 140 18.33 -12.04 -8.38
C ALA A 140 17.11 -11.19 -8.79
N GLY A 141 15.91 -11.66 -8.45
CA GLY A 141 14.67 -10.97 -8.74
C GLY A 141 13.62 -11.16 -7.63
N ILE A 142 12.71 -10.23 -7.53
CA ILE A 142 11.54 -10.35 -6.67
C ILE A 142 10.37 -10.75 -7.55
N PRO A 143 9.70 -11.91 -7.28
CA PRO A 143 8.51 -12.29 -8.02
C PRO A 143 7.42 -11.21 -7.91
N MET A 144 6.87 -10.76 -9.02
CA MET A 144 5.79 -9.76 -9.02
C MET A 144 4.59 -10.20 -8.16
N GLY A 145 4.33 -11.51 -8.09
CA GLY A 145 3.30 -12.04 -7.21
C GLY A 145 3.44 -11.60 -5.75
N ASN A 146 4.65 -11.45 -5.25
CA ASN A 146 4.91 -10.98 -3.88
C ASN A 146 4.64 -9.48 -3.70
N LEU A 147 4.53 -8.72 -4.77
CA LEU A 147 4.22 -7.28 -4.77
C LEU A 147 2.73 -7.00 -5.03
N SER A 148 1.99 -8.03 -5.44
CA SER A 148 0.55 -7.97 -5.75
C SER A 148 -0.31 -8.08 -4.47
N ALA A 149 -1.59 -8.35 -4.62
CA ALA A 149 -2.54 -8.54 -3.51
C ALA A 149 -2.07 -9.58 -2.47
N SER A 150 -1.30 -10.60 -2.87
CA SER A 150 -0.76 -11.60 -1.95
C SER A 150 0.29 -11.04 -0.98
N GLY A 151 0.99 -9.99 -1.37
CA GLY A 151 1.95 -9.28 -0.52
C GLY A 151 1.35 -8.25 0.42
N LEU A 152 0.06 -7.90 0.27
CA LEU A 152 -0.58 -6.80 1.01
C LEU A 152 -0.46 -6.96 2.53
N PHE A 153 -0.71 -8.15 3.05
CA PHE A 153 -0.63 -8.38 4.49
C PHE A 153 0.77 -8.11 5.03
N LEU A 154 1.79 -8.67 4.38
CA LEU A 154 3.19 -8.44 4.73
C LEU A 154 3.56 -6.96 4.57
N GLY A 155 3.11 -6.31 3.50
CA GLY A 155 3.33 -4.88 3.26
C GLY A 155 2.73 -4.00 4.34
N MET A 156 1.49 -4.26 4.75
CA MET A 156 0.83 -3.51 5.83
C MET A 156 1.55 -3.69 7.16
N MET A 157 1.91 -4.92 7.52
CA MET A 157 2.64 -5.21 8.75
C MET A 157 4.03 -4.55 8.76
N SER A 158 4.75 -4.63 7.64
CA SER A 158 6.04 -3.98 7.47
C SER A 158 5.93 -2.46 7.61
N THR A 159 4.88 -1.85 7.05
CA THR A 159 4.65 -0.40 7.15
C THR A 159 4.43 0.03 8.60
N VAL A 160 3.55 -0.67 9.32
CA VAL A 160 3.30 -0.37 10.75
C VAL A 160 4.59 -0.50 11.55
N LEU A 161 5.29 -1.62 11.39
CA LEU A 161 6.50 -1.90 12.16
C LEU A 161 7.59 -0.86 11.86
N ALA A 162 7.85 -0.54 10.60
CA ALA A 162 8.87 0.42 10.19
C ALA A 162 8.59 1.81 10.78
N VAL A 163 7.35 2.32 10.63
CA VAL A 163 6.98 3.65 11.13
C VAL A 163 6.99 3.69 12.66
N GLU A 164 6.58 2.63 13.35
CA GLU A 164 6.66 2.57 14.83
C GLU A 164 8.11 2.52 15.33
N ILE A 165 9.03 1.83 14.63
CA ILE A 165 10.46 1.87 14.96
C ILE A 165 11.00 3.29 14.80
N VAL A 166 10.71 3.96 13.68
CA VAL A 166 11.13 5.35 13.44
C VAL A 166 10.60 6.26 14.54
N ARG A 167 9.31 6.15 14.85
CA ARG A 167 8.69 6.91 15.94
C ARG A 167 9.37 6.69 17.28
N PHE A 168 9.68 5.42 17.61
CA PHE A 168 10.34 5.06 18.86
C PHE A 168 11.73 5.67 18.96
N VAL A 169 12.55 5.57 17.91
CA VAL A 169 13.91 6.08 17.85
C VAL A 169 13.93 7.60 17.96
N LEU A 170 13.06 8.28 17.18
CA LEU A 170 12.92 9.73 17.22
C LEU A 170 12.41 10.22 18.59
N GLY A 171 11.45 9.50 19.19
CA GLY A 171 10.90 9.81 20.52
C GLY A 171 11.93 9.68 21.64
N ARG A 172 13.01 8.89 21.44
CA ARG A 172 14.14 8.79 22.35
C ARG A 172 15.22 9.86 22.10
N GLY A 173 15.07 10.67 21.05
CA GLY A 173 16.05 11.67 20.65
C GLY A 173 17.31 11.07 20.05
N TRP A 174 17.28 9.82 19.59
CA TRP A 174 18.41 9.15 18.95
C TRP A 174 18.56 9.61 17.50
N THR A 175 19.06 10.82 17.34
CA THR A 175 19.29 11.46 16.04
C THR A 175 20.63 12.16 16.01
N ILE A 176 21.18 12.34 14.81
CA ILE A 176 22.42 13.09 14.60
C ILE A 176 22.01 14.56 14.40
N LYS A 177 22.07 15.35 15.46
CA LYS A 177 21.76 16.79 15.36
C LYS A 177 22.86 17.53 14.62
N MET A 178 22.48 18.21 13.55
CA MET A 178 23.39 19.08 12.80
C MET A 178 23.33 20.52 13.32
N PRO A 179 24.43 21.27 13.20
CA PRO A 179 24.46 22.72 13.50
C PRO A 179 23.48 23.49 12.59
N ASP A 180 22.95 24.63 13.08
CA ASP A 180 22.00 25.48 12.34
C ASP A 180 22.55 26.04 11.01
N SER A 181 23.87 25.98 10.80
CA SER A 181 24.53 26.36 9.56
C SER A 181 24.34 25.36 8.40
N VAL A 182 23.85 24.16 8.70
CA VAL A 182 23.62 23.11 7.68
C VAL A 182 22.26 23.30 7.01
N PRO A 183 22.17 23.22 5.66
CA PRO A 183 20.88 23.31 4.97
C PRO A 183 19.89 22.26 5.50
N ALA A 184 18.62 22.67 5.69
CA ALA A 184 17.57 21.83 6.29
C ALA A 184 17.36 20.47 5.60
N ASN A 185 17.57 20.39 4.28
CA ASN A 185 17.47 19.15 3.53
C ASN A 185 18.57 18.15 3.89
N VAL A 186 19.79 18.66 4.13
CA VAL A 186 20.92 17.84 4.56
C VAL A 186 20.74 17.38 6.00
N ALA A 187 20.35 18.31 6.90
CA ALA A 187 20.08 17.98 8.30
C ALA A 187 19.02 16.86 8.44
N ARG A 188 17.91 16.92 7.70
CA ARG A 188 16.89 15.87 7.68
C ARG A 188 17.42 14.49 7.26
N SER A 189 18.34 14.45 6.29
CA SER A 189 18.95 13.20 5.85
C SER A 189 19.78 12.55 6.96
N PHE A 190 20.48 13.36 7.77
CA PHE A 190 21.26 12.87 8.92
C PHE A 190 20.36 12.46 10.09
N ASP A 191 19.29 13.19 10.36
CA ASP A 191 18.29 12.82 11.38
C ASP A 191 17.65 11.46 11.09
N ALA A 192 17.50 11.12 9.81
CA ALA A 192 16.91 9.87 9.35
C ALA A 192 17.87 8.66 9.43
N LEU A 193 19.21 8.87 9.52
CA LEU A 193 20.19 7.77 9.47
C LEU A 193 20.02 6.76 10.62
N ILE A 194 19.92 7.22 11.85
CA ILE A 194 19.81 6.33 13.02
C ILE A 194 18.47 5.56 12.98
N PRO A 195 17.30 6.20 12.80
CA PRO A 195 16.05 5.48 12.63
C PRO A 195 16.11 4.44 11.50
N GLY A 196 16.68 4.79 10.35
CA GLY A 196 16.81 3.88 9.21
C GLY A 196 17.68 2.66 9.53
N LEU A 197 18.80 2.85 10.21
CA LEU A 197 19.65 1.74 10.66
C LEU A 197 18.89 0.79 11.58
N PHE A 198 18.11 1.30 12.54
CA PHE A 198 17.30 0.46 13.42
C PHE A 198 16.23 -0.32 12.65
N VAL A 199 15.55 0.32 11.70
CA VAL A 199 14.57 -0.36 10.85
C VAL A 199 15.24 -1.52 10.11
N ILE A 200 16.33 -1.27 9.40
CA ILE A 200 17.03 -2.31 8.60
C ILE A 200 17.49 -3.46 9.50
N LEU A 201 18.10 -3.17 10.64
CA LEU A 201 18.56 -4.20 11.58
C LEU A 201 17.41 -5.07 12.11
N VAL A 202 16.31 -4.45 12.51
CA VAL A 202 15.14 -5.20 13.04
C VAL A 202 14.56 -6.10 11.95
N PHE A 203 14.40 -5.59 10.72
CA PHE A 203 13.87 -6.40 9.62
C PHE A 203 14.82 -7.51 9.18
N ASP A 204 16.12 -7.29 9.23
CA ASP A 204 17.13 -8.32 8.93
C ASP A 204 17.13 -9.44 9.98
N ILE A 205 17.04 -9.08 11.26
CA ILE A 205 16.88 -10.03 12.36
C ILE A 205 15.58 -10.84 12.20
N LEU A 206 14.45 -10.19 11.86
CA LEU A 206 13.19 -10.88 11.61
C LEU A 206 13.33 -11.87 10.45
N LYS A 207 13.95 -11.45 9.34
CA LYS A 207 14.21 -12.32 8.21
C LYS A 207 15.03 -13.55 8.62
N LEU A 208 16.07 -13.36 9.44
CA LEU A 208 16.90 -14.46 9.93
C LEU A 208 16.09 -15.43 10.78
N ILE A 209 15.24 -14.94 11.68
CA ILE A 209 14.37 -15.77 12.52
C ILE A 209 13.44 -16.62 11.65
N PHE A 210 12.72 -15.99 10.70
CA PHE A 210 11.82 -16.69 9.80
C PHE A 210 12.55 -17.67 8.88
N ALA A 211 13.76 -17.36 8.41
CA ALA A 211 14.57 -18.25 7.60
C ALA A 211 15.01 -19.51 8.36
N ILE A 212 15.29 -19.41 9.66
CA ILE A 212 15.63 -20.54 10.52
C ILE A 212 14.43 -21.46 10.74
N GLU A 213 13.22 -20.89 10.91
CA GLU A 213 11.99 -21.68 11.13
C GLU A 213 11.49 -22.41 9.87
N ILE A 214 11.73 -21.84 8.67
CA ILE A 214 11.27 -22.42 7.39
C ILE A 214 12.31 -23.40 6.81
N GLY A 215 13.53 -23.37 7.30
CA GLY A 215 14.66 -24.19 6.82
C GLY A 215 14.76 -25.59 7.42
N HIS A 216 13.70 -26.08 8.10
CA HIS A 216 13.60 -27.44 8.64
C HIS A 216 12.46 -28.24 8.01
#